data_fbcff5c48ae90a8e213f285a4777e915
#
_entry.id   fbcff5c48ae90a8e213f285a4777e915
#
_cell.length_a   1.000
_cell.length_b   1.000
_cell.length_c   1.000
_cell.angle_alpha   90.00
_cell.angle_beta   90.00
_cell.angle_gamma   90.00
#
_symmetry.space_group_name_H-M   'P 1'
#
loop_
_entity.id
_entity.type
_entity.pdbx_description
1 polymer ?
#
loop_
_entity_poly.entity_id
_entity_poly.type
_entity_poly.pdbx_seq_one_letter_code
_entity_poly.pdbx_strand_id
1 'polypeptide(L)'
;MRRVLAFGMVGAIGFAVDAGVLASGLHVGLDPLIARIVSIGTALLVTYVLNRAVTFGKSDRSVAAEGLRYGGVGLSSAGLNYLIYAGLLLAFPRLMPLAALVAASAAAALFSYVGYQKLVFRRP
;
A
#
# COMPACT_ATOMS: atom_id res chain seq x y z
N MET A 1 9.73 -0.25 -19.45
CA MET A 1 9.28 -1.63 -19.18
C MET A 1 9.82 -2.21 -17.88
N ARG A 2 11.14 -2.12 -17.67
CA ARG A 2 11.74 -2.65 -16.43
C ARG A 2 11.16 -2.01 -15.18
N ARG A 3 10.95 -0.69 -15.19
CA ARG A 3 10.39 0.01 -14.01
C ARG A 3 8.96 -0.41 -13.71
N VAL A 4 8.17 -0.64 -14.76
CA VAL A 4 6.78 -1.07 -14.59
C VAL A 4 6.74 -2.49 -14.00
N LEU A 5 7.58 -3.39 -14.52
CA LEU A 5 7.67 -4.75 -13.99
C LEU A 5 8.18 -4.75 -12.55
N ALA A 6 9.24 -3.97 -12.27
CA ALA A 6 9.79 -3.87 -10.92
C ALA A 6 8.75 -3.32 -9.94
N PHE A 7 8.03 -2.27 -10.34
CA PHE A 7 6.99 -1.66 -9.51
C PHE A 7 5.86 -2.67 -9.25
N GLY A 8 5.46 -3.40 -10.30
CA GLY A 8 4.43 -4.42 -10.16
C GLY A 8 4.85 -5.56 -9.22
N MET A 9 6.09 -6.01 -9.33
CA MET A 9 6.63 -7.05 -8.46
C MET A 9 6.71 -6.57 -7.00
N VAL A 10 7.19 -5.35 -6.78
CA VAL A 10 7.24 -4.76 -5.45
C VAL A 10 5.84 -4.64 -4.87
N GLY A 11 4.88 -4.21 -5.70
CA GLY A 11 3.48 -4.15 -5.29
C GLY A 11 2.92 -5.50 -4.88
N ALA A 12 3.23 -6.55 -5.65
CA ALA A 12 2.79 -7.90 -5.33
C ALA A 12 3.41 -8.40 -4.01
N ILE A 13 4.70 -8.13 -3.80
CA ILE A 13 5.38 -8.48 -2.56
C ILE A 13 4.76 -7.71 -1.40
N GLY A 14 4.52 -6.40 -1.57
CA GLY A 14 3.89 -5.58 -0.55
C GLY A 14 2.50 -6.09 -0.18
N PHE A 15 1.70 -6.48 -1.18
CA PHE A 15 0.38 -7.06 -0.94
C PHE A 15 0.49 -8.38 -0.16
N ALA A 16 1.44 -9.23 -0.53
CA ALA A 16 1.65 -10.50 0.16
C ALA A 16 2.06 -10.28 1.63
N VAL A 17 2.95 -9.31 1.88
CA VAL A 17 3.35 -8.94 3.24
C VAL A 17 2.15 -8.41 4.02
N ASP A 18 1.38 -7.50 3.40
CA ASP A 18 0.20 -6.92 4.00
C ASP A 18 -0.80 -8.01 4.43
N ALA A 19 -1.15 -8.89 3.50
CA ALA A 19 -2.10 -9.98 3.77
C ALA A 19 -1.55 -10.95 4.81
N GLY A 20 -0.27 -11.29 4.73
CA GLY A 20 0.37 -12.19 5.68
C GLY A 20 0.41 -11.63 7.10
N VAL A 21 0.76 -10.35 7.23
CA VAL A 21 0.79 -9.69 8.55
C VAL A 21 -0.61 -9.58 9.12
N LEU A 22 -1.58 -9.20 8.28
CA LEU A 22 -2.98 -9.13 8.74
C LEU A 22 -3.47 -10.50 9.20
N ALA A 23 -3.26 -11.54 8.41
CA ALA A 23 -3.68 -12.89 8.77
C ALA A 23 -3.02 -13.35 10.06
N SER A 24 -1.71 -13.09 10.22
CA SER A 24 -0.98 -13.43 11.44
C SER A 24 -1.53 -12.68 12.65
N GLY A 25 -1.80 -11.39 12.51
CA GLY A 25 -2.37 -10.58 13.58
C GLY A 25 -3.73 -11.09 14.01
N LEU A 26 -4.58 -11.45 13.04
CA LEU A 26 -5.89 -12.02 13.35
C LEU A 26 -5.77 -13.37 14.06
N HIS A 27 -4.80 -14.17 13.65
CA HIS A 27 -4.56 -15.49 14.23
C HIS A 27 -4.16 -15.41 15.71
N VAL A 28 -3.37 -14.39 16.06
CA VAL A 28 -2.96 -14.20 17.47
C VAL A 28 -3.98 -13.40 18.29
N GLY A 29 -5.12 -13.08 17.72
CA GLY A 29 -6.22 -12.46 18.44
C GLY A 29 -6.26 -10.94 18.44
N LEU A 30 -5.50 -10.28 17.55
CA LEU A 30 -5.56 -8.83 17.44
C LEU A 30 -6.89 -8.40 16.83
N ASP A 31 -7.38 -7.23 17.28
CA ASP A 31 -8.53 -6.60 16.67
C ASP A 31 -8.25 -6.35 15.19
N PRO A 32 -9.20 -6.64 14.25
CA PRO A 32 -8.98 -6.45 12.84
C PRO A 32 -8.55 -5.03 12.45
N LEU A 33 -9.02 -4.01 13.15
CA LEU A 33 -8.64 -2.62 12.84
C LEU A 33 -7.19 -2.35 13.26
N ILE A 34 -6.78 -2.89 14.41
CA ILE A 34 -5.40 -2.76 14.90
C ILE A 34 -4.46 -3.58 14.01
N ALA A 35 -4.85 -4.81 13.69
CA ALA A 35 -4.06 -5.68 12.82
C ALA A 35 -3.83 -5.03 11.46
N ARG A 36 -4.82 -4.29 10.93
CA ARG A 36 -4.72 -3.61 9.66
C ARG A 36 -3.70 -2.46 9.71
N ILE A 37 -3.66 -1.72 10.81
CA ILE A 37 -2.66 -0.65 10.97
C ILE A 37 -1.25 -1.25 10.90
N VAL A 38 -1.03 -2.35 11.61
CA VAL A 38 0.27 -3.02 11.60
C VAL A 38 0.60 -3.55 10.20
N SER A 39 -0.37 -4.17 9.51
CA SER A 39 -0.14 -4.74 8.19
C SER A 39 0.19 -3.66 7.15
N ILE A 40 -0.55 -2.55 7.16
CA ILE A 40 -0.30 -1.44 6.24
C ILE A 40 1.07 -0.84 6.50
N GLY A 41 1.40 -0.59 7.76
CA GLY A 41 2.70 -0.01 8.12
C GLY A 41 3.86 -0.90 7.69
N THR A 42 3.75 -2.20 7.93
CA THR A 42 4.77 -3.15 7.52
C THR A 42 4.92 -3.21 6.00
N ALA A 43 3.79 -3.25 5.28
CA ALA A 43 3.81 -3.28 3.82
C ALA A 43 4.41 -2.00 3.23
N LEU A 44 4.07 -0.84 3.79
CA LEU A 44 4.65 0.44 3.35
C LEU A 44 6.17 0.44 3.52
N LEU A 45 6.65 -0.03 4.67
CA LEU A 45 8.08 -0.08 4.93
C LEU A 45 8.78 -1.00 3.93
N VAL A 46 8.23 -2.19 3.71
CA VAL A 46 8.81 -3.16 2.78
C VAL A 46 8.82 -2.60 1.36
N THR A 47 7.70 -2.04 0.89
CA THR A 47 7.62 -1.49 -0.47
C THR A 47 8.53 -0.29 -0.64
N TYR A 48 8.66 0.55 0.38
CA TYR A 48 9.59 1.68 0.34
C TYR A 48 11.03 1.20 0.15
N VAL A 49 11.47 0.25 0.96
CA VAL A 49 12.82 -0.28 0.89
C VAL A 49 13.07 -0.94 -0.47
N LEU A 50 12.13 -1.75 -0.94
CA LEU A 50 12.27 -2.44 -2.22
C LEU A 50 12.25 -1.48 -3.40
N ASN A 51 11.36 -0.51 -3.40
CA ASN A 51 11.29 0.47 -4.47
C ASN A 51 12.57 1.31 -4.54
N ARG A 52 13.10 1.69 -3.39
CA ARG A 52 14.36 2.42 -3.35
C ARG A 52 15.51 1.58 -3.90
N ALA A 53 15.55 0.29 -3.57
CA ALA A 53 16.64 -0.57 -3.99
C ALA A 53 16.53 -1.02 -5.45
N VAL A 54 15.32 -1.33 -5.92
CA VAL A 54 15.10 -2.02 -7.20
C VAL A 54 14.53 -1.09 -8.27
N THR A 55 13.51 -0.30 -7.93
CA THR A 55 12.77 0.49 -8.92
C THR A 55 13.49 1.78 -9.28
N PHE A 56 13.99 2.50 -8.28
CA PHE A 56 14.54 3.85 -8.50
C PHE A 56 16.06 3.90 -8.45
N GLY A 57 16.71 2.85 -8.00
CA GLY A 57 18.16 2.82 -7.92
C GLY A 57 18.73 3.91 -7.01
N LYS A 58 20.05 4.02 -7.01
CA LYS A 58 20.73 5.06 -6.25
C LYS A 58 20.71 6.35 -7.07
N SER A 59 19.74 7.20 -6.82
CA SER A 59 19.73 8.54 -7.36
C SER A 59 20.22 9.49 -6.28
N ASP A 60 21.30 10.19 -6.56
CA ASP A 60 21.86 11.15 -5.61
C ASP A 60 21.01 12.40 -5.49
N ARG A 61 20.11 12.59 -6.43
CA ARG A 61 19.34 13.83 -6.53
C ARG A 61 17.94 13.67 -6.05
N SER A 62 17.53 14.60 -5.24
CA SER A 62 16.15 14.79 -4.82
C SER A 62 15.46 13.52 -4.31
N VAL A 63 16.23 12.59 -3.75
CA VAL A 63 15.64 11.44 -3.06
C VAL A 63 14.65 11.94 -2.00
N ALA A 64 15.01 13.03 -1.31
CA ALA A 64 14.12 13.61 -0.32
C ALA A 64 12.85 14.19 -0.97
N ALA A 65 12.98 14.93 -2.08
CA ALA A 65 11.83 15.54 -2.74
C ALA A 65 10.94 14.50 -3.41
N GLU A 66 11.54 13.54 -4.13
CA GLU A 66 10.77 12.44 -4.72
C GLU A 66 10.16 11.57 -3.63
N GLY A 67 10.90 11.31 -2.56
CA GLY A 67 10.43 10.56 -1.43
C GLY A 67 9.25 11.21 -0.74
N LEU A 68 9.25 12.54 -0.61
CA LEU A 68 8.12 13.26 -0.04
C LEU A 68 6.88 13.16 -0.93
N ARG A 69 7.03 13.30 -2.24
CA ARG A 69 5.90 13.18 -3.17
C ARG A 69 5.39 11.74 -3.23
N TYR A 70 6.31 10.79 -3.35
CA TYR A 70 5.96 9.37 -3.34
C TYR A 70 5.30 8.99 -2.01
N GLY A 71 5.89 9.44 -0.90
CA GLY A 71 5.34 9.20 0.43
C GLY A 71 3.98 9.84 0.63
N GLY A 72 3.77 11.05 0.06
CA GLY A 72 2.47 11.71 0.12
C GLY A 72 1.37 10.90 -0.56
N VAL A 73 1.63 10.42 -1.78
CA VAL A 73 0.68 9.57 -2.49
C VAL A 73 0.50 8.24 -1.76
N GLY A 74 1.61 7.63 -1.31
CA GLY A 74 1.57 6.36 -0.59
C GLY A 74 0.79 6.46 0.71
N LEU A 75 1.00 7.51 1.51
CA LEU A 75 0.27 7.70 2.75
C LEU A 75 -1.22 8.00 2.49
N SER A 76 -1.51 8.79 1.44
CA SER A 76 -2.89 9.05 1.06
C SER A 76 -3.60 7.77 0.63
N SER A 77 -2.91 6.94 -0.16
CA SER A 77 -3.44 5.65 -0.60
C SER A 77 -3.63 4.70 0.58
N ALA A 78 -2.67 4.66 1.50
CA ALA A 78 -2.78 3.83 2.71
C ALA A 78 -3.94 4.28 3.59
N GLY A 79 -4.12 5.59 3.74
CA GLY A 79 -5.25 6.14 4.49
C GLY A 79 -6.58 5.75 3.86
N LEU A 80 -6.69 5.88 2.55
CA LEU A 80 -7.89 5.48 1.81
C LEU A 80 -8.15 3.98 1.97
N ASN A 81 -7.11 3.17 1.83
CA ASN A 81 -7.20 1.72 2.02
C ASN A 81 -7.74 1.40 3.41
N TYR A 82 -7.19 2.03 4.44
CA TYR A 82 -7.63 1.79 5.82
C TYR A 82 -9.09 2.23 6.02
N LEU A 83 -9.47 3.39 5.49
CA LEU A 83 -10.84 3.89 5.64
C LEU A 83 -11.84 2.97 4.96
N ILE A 84 -11.54 2.48 3.77
CA ILE A 84 -12.43 1.54 3.07
C ILE A 84 -12.51 0.23 3.84
N TYR A 85 -11.37 -0.28 4.30
CA TYR A 85 -11.33 -1.52 5.09
C TYR A 85 -12.18 -1.39 6.35
N ALA A 86 -11.96 -0.33 7.12
CA ALA A 86 -12.69 -0.11 8.36
C ALA A 86 -14.19 0.08 8.09
N GLY A 87 -14.52 0.85 7.05
CA GLY A 87 -15.91 1.08 6.65
C GLY A 87 -16.62 -0.22 6.28
N LEU A 88 -15.94 -1.09 5.54
CA LEU A 88 -16.51 -2.39 5.16
C LEU A 88 -16.75 -3.27 6.38
N LEU A 89 -15.81 -3.31 7.32
CA LEU A 89 -15.99 -4.13 8.52
C LEU A 89 -17.09 -3.60 9.41
N LEU A 90 -17.22 -2.28 9.53
CA LEU A 90 -18.26 -1.68 10.34
C LEU A 90 -19.64 -1.81 9.70
N ALA A 91 -19.73 -1.69 8.37
CA ALA A 91 -20.97 -1.81 7.63
C ALA A 91 -21.43 -3.26 7.49
N PHE A 92 -20.49 -4.19 7.38
CA PHE A 92 -20.78 -5.61 7.19
C PHE A 92 -20.02 -6.43 8.24
N PRO A 93 -20.61 -6.56 9.47
CA PRO A 93 -19.91 -7.23 10.58
C PRO A 93 -19.52 -8.68 10.32
N ARG A 94 -20.19 -9.33 9.36
CA ARG A 94 -19.90 -10.73 9.02
C ARG A 94 -18.86 -10.87 7.93
N LEU A 95 -18.39 -9.76 7.35
CA LEU A 95 -17.41 -9.80 6.28
C LEU A 95 -16.06 -10.27 6.84
N MET A 96 -15.44 -11.21 6.12
CA MET A 96 -14.10 -11.68 6.46
C MET A 96 -13.10 -10.54 6.29
N PRO A 97 -12.23 -10.27 7.30
CA PRO A 97 -11.27 -9.17 7.18
C PRO A 97 -10.35 -9.26 5.96
N LEU A 98 -9.96 -10.47 5.56
CA LEU A 98 -9.14 -10.63 4.35
C LEU A 98 -9.88 -10.24 3.08
N ALA A 99 -11.20 -10.47 3.02
CA ALA A 99 -12.02 -10.01 1.89
C ALA A 99 -12.08 -8.47 1.87
N ALA A 100 -12.23 -7.85 3.03
CA ALA A 100 -12.19 -6.40 3.14
C ALA A 100 -10.83 -5.83 2.71
N LEU A 101 -9.74 -6.53 3.05
CA LEU A 101 -8.39 -6.15 2.63
C LEU A 101 -8.28 -6.14 1.10
N VAL A 102 -8.77 -7.19 0.44
CA VAL A 102 -8.70 -7.27 -1.02
C VAL A 102 -9.47 -6.14 -1.67
N ALA A 103 -10.69 -5.89 -1.22
CA ALA A 103 -11.52 -4.81 -1.76
C ALA A 103 -10.88 -3.44 -1.52
N ALA A 104 -10.41 -3.19 -0.31
CA ALA A 104 -9.78 -1.91 0.03
C ALA A 104 -8.47 -1.72 -0.74
N SER A 105 -7.68 -2.77 -0.89
CA SER A 105 -6.41 -2.71 -1.62
C SER A 105 -6.64 -2.45 -3.10
N ALA A 106 -7.66 -3.06 -3.70
CA ALA A 106 -8.00 -2.82 -5.10
C ALA A 106 -8.41 -1.36 -5.31
N ALA A 107 -9.25 -0.81 -4.43
CA ALA A 107 -9.68 0.57 -4.51
C ALA A 107 -8.50 1.54 -4.31
N ALA A 108 -7.64 1.25 -3.34
CA ALA A 108 -6.45 2.07 -3.09
C ALA A 108 -5.46 2.00 -4.26
N ALA A 109 -5.32 0.84 -4.89
CA ALA A 109 -4.46 0.69 -6.05
C ALA A 109 -4.94 1.54 -7.23
N LEU A 110 -6.25 1.58 -7.47
CA LEU A 110 -6.82 2.46 -8.49
C LEU A 110 -6.55 3.92 -8.17
N PHE A 111 -6.74 4.30 -6.91
CA PHE A 111 -6.46 5.67 -6.45
C PHE A 111 -4.98 6.02 -6.67
N SER A 112 -4.07 5.13 -6.29
CA SER A 112 -2.63 5.33 -6.46
C SER A 112 -2.26 5.47 -7.93
N TYR A 113 -2.81 4.60 -8.77
CA TYR A 113 -2.52 4.64 -10.20
C TYR A 113 -2.92 6.00 -10.80
N VAL A 114 -4.12 6.46 -10.50
CA VAL A 114 -4.60 7.74 -10.98
C VAL A 114 -3.76 8.89 -10.41
N GLY A 115 -3.43 8.80 -9.12
CA GLY A 115 -2.62 9.81 -8.45
C GLY A 115 -1.22 9.91 -9.06
N TYR A 116 -0.56 8.77 -9.29
CA TYR A 116 0.75 8.77 -9.90
C TYR A 116 0.70 9.29 -11.33
N GLN A 117 -0.32 8.90 -12.08
CA GLN A 117 -0.47 9.33 -13.47
C GLN A 117 -0.66 10.83 -13.57
N LYS A 118 -1.46 11.42 -12.71
CA LYS A 118 -1.79 12.84 -12.77
C LYS A 118 -0.80 13.74 -12.04
N LEU A 119 -0.25 13.27 -10.91
CA LEU A 119 0.56 14.12 -10.03
C LEU A 119 2.05 13.90 -10.19
N VAL A 120 2.49 12.67 -10.44
CA VAL A 120 3.90 12.33 -10.48
C VAL A 120 4.41 12.22 -11.91
N PHE A 121 3.65 11.59 -12.79
CA PHE A 121 4.06 11.33 -14.17
C PHE A 121 3.34 12.21 -15.18
N ARG A 122 2.82 13.33 -14.74
CA ARG A 122 2.15 14.25 -15.64
C ARG A 122 3.13 14.77 -16.68
N ARG A 123 2.93 14.39 -17.91
CA ARG A 123 3.70 14.94 -19.03
C ARG A 123 3.03 16.19 -19.55
N PRO A 124 3.81 17.22 -19.89
CA PRO A 124 3.25 18.40 -20.54
C PRO A 124 2.66 18.06 -21.90
#